data_562cb86e3e7ca7c57cc1588d30744454
#
_entry.id   562cb86e3e7ca7c57cc1588d30744454
#
_cell.length_a   1.000
_cell.length_b   1.000
_cell.length_c   1.000
_cell.angle_alpha   90.00
_cell.angle_beta   90.00
_cell.angle_gamma   90.00
#
_symmetry.space_group_name_H-M   'P 1'
#
loop_
_entity.id
_entity.type
_entity.pdbx_description
1 polymer ?
#
loop_
_entity_poly.entity_id
_entity_poly.type
_entity_poly.pdbx_seq_one_letter_code
_entity_poly.pdbx_strand_id
1 'polypeptide(L)'
;MSEIRRILLDDKVEVVERFGDLLKTEDGRKVLIENAVHLPPCEPTKIIAIHLNYDSRTKEFLTKLPLAPTYFHKPITALNSHNGDVVRPKRCKWLNYEGEIVIVIGKTCKDISIADAHKYIAGYSIGNDFGLHDFRDTDAGSMLRVKGADSLAPVGPGLVTDWDFHNKFIRTYVNGVLKQEDNTKNMEWDMHYLVADIARTITLSPGDIIFSGTPANSRPVNIGDVVEVEVEGLGRLTNRIVEGHSIREEVGAQPTESEEVVSTALGGDWEFRGIRTPSKDLYPSTVKERNDHN
;
A
#
# COMPACT_ATOMS: atom_id res chain seq x y z
N MET A 1 -5.72 22.61 -3.23
CA MET A 1 -4.89 21.38 -3.34
C MET A 1 -3.60 21.73 -4.06
N SER A 2 -2.47 21.48 -3.48
CA SER A 2 -1.14 21.58 -4.09
C SER A 2 -0.55 20.17 -4.14
N GLU A 3 0.16 19.84 -5.22
CA GLU A 3 0.89 18.58 -5.35
C GLU A 3 2.39 18.87 -5.33
N ILE A 4 3.05 18.32 -4.32
CA ILE A 4 4.49 18.45 -4.11
C ILE A 4 5.12 17.10 -4.48
N ARG A 5 6.20 17.13 -5.26
CA ARG A 5 6.98 15.93 -5.60
C ARG A 5 8.42 16.08 -5.14
N ARG A 6 9.08 14.95 -4.98
CA ARG A 6 10.53 14.88 -4.84
C ARG A 6 11.09 14.23 -6.10
N ILE A 7 12.09 14.84 -6.69
CA ILE A 7 12.75 14.34 -7.91
C ILE A 7 14.27 14.37 -7.74
N LEU A 8 14.95 13.54 -8.49
CA LEU A 8 16.40 13.68 -8.68
C LEU A 8 16.64 14.56 -9.91
N LEU A 9 17.32 15.68 -9.71
CA LEU A 9 17.68 16.64 -10.76
C LEU A 9 19.14 17.05 -10.57
N ASP A 10 19.99 16.83 -11.58
CA ASP A 10 21.42 17.10 -11.53
C ASP A 10 22.11 16.45 -10.31
N ASP A 11 21.79 15.16 -10.04
CA ASP A 11 22.26 14.36 -8.91
C ASP A 11 21.90 14.92 -7.52
N LYS A 12 20.92 15.83 -7.46
CA LYS A 12 20.39 16.38 -6.20
C LYS A 12 18.91 16.09 -6.04
N VAL A 13 18.52 15.88 -4.80
CA VAL A 13 17.11 15.77 -4.44
C VAL A 13 16.51 17.18 -4.42
N GLU A 14 15.51 17.39 -5.28
CA GLU A 14 14.77 18.63 -5.35
C GLU A 14 13.31 18.40 -4.92
N VAL A 15 12.80 19.33 -4.14
CA VAL A 15 11.35 19.41 -3.83
C VAL A 15 10.72 20.37 -4.82
N VAL A 16 9.73 19.88 -5.53
CA VAL A 16 9.12 20.60 -6.66
C VAL A 16 7.60 20.64 -6.53
N GLU A 17 7.00 21.71 -7.01
CA GLU A 17 5.55 21.85 -7.09
C GLU A 17 5.07 21.55 -8.51
N ARG A 18 3.92 20.86 -8.63
CA ARG A 18 3.32 20.54 -9.92
C ARG A 18 2.47 21.67 -10.45
N PHE A 19 2.65 22.01 -11.73
CA PHE A 19 1.85 22.96 -12.52
C PHE A 19 1.50 22.33 -13.87
N GLY A 20 0.34 21.71 -13.96
CA GLY A 20 -0.04 20.95 -15.16
C GLY A 20 0.93 19.81 -15.42
N ASP A 21 1.58 19.81 -16.58
CA ASP A 21 2.59 18.81 -16.98
C ASP A 21 4.03 19.20 -16.62
N LEU A 22 4.20 20.26 -15.84
CA LEU A 22 5.49 20.75 -15.40
C LEU A 22 5.65 20.61 -13.89
N LEU A 23 6.91 20.36 -13.49
CA LEU A 23 7.40 20.44 -12.12
C LEU A 23 8.29 21.68 -12.01
N LYS A 24 8.08 22.51 -10.99
CA LYS A 24 8.82 23.74 -10.77
C LYS A 24 9.61 23.65 -9.47
N THR A 25 10.91 23.88 -9.54
CA THR A 25 11.81 24.01 -8.38
C THR A 25 11.63 25.37 -7.69
N GLU A 26 12.14 25.50 -6.47
CA GLU A 26 12.10 26.77 -5.71
C GLU A 26 12.84 27.90 -6.45
N ASP A 27 13.96 27.61 -7.12
CA ASP A 27 14.74 28.56 -7.93
C ASP A 27 14.11 28.86 -9.29
N GLY A 28 12.95 28.25 -9.61
CA GLY A 28 12.17 28.55 -10.81
C GLY A 28 12.48 27.70 -12.04
N ARG A 29 13.40 26.73 -11.96
CA ARG A 29 13.63 25.73 -13.03
C ARG A 29 12.37 24.91 -13.26
N LYS A 30 12.17 24.47 -14.49
CA LYS A 30 11.02 23.67 -14.89
C LYS A 30 11.46 22.37 -15.53
N VAL A 31 10.82 21.27 -15.11
CA VAL A 31 11.05 19.93 -15.64
C VAL A 31 9.71 19.34 -16.10
N LEU A 32 9.67 18.73 -17.28
CA LEU A 32 8.51 17.96 -17.71
C LEU A 32 8.34 16.74 -16.81
N ILE A 33 7.10 16.46 -16.41
CA ILE A 33 6.80 15.32 -15.51
C ILE A 33 7.34 14.01 -16.11
N GLU A 34 7.18 13.81 -17.41
CA GLU A 34 7.61 12.60 -18.12
C GLU A 34 9.14 12.40 -18.13
N ASN A 35 9.91 13.47 -17.95
CA ASN A 35 11.37 13.43 -17.92
C ASN A 35 11.95 13.41 -16.51
N ALA A 36 11.10 13.48 -15.49
CA ALA A 36 11.54 13.54 -14.11
C ALA A 36 11.88 12.15 -13.56
N VAL A 37 13.00 12.04 -12.84
CA VAL A 37 13.30 10.87 -12.01
C VAL A 37 12.62 11.06 -10.66
N HIS A 38 11.48 10.39 -10.48
CA HIS A 38 10.68 10.52 -9.28
C HIS A 38 11.31 9.80 -8.08
N LEU A 39 11.20 10.41 -6.92
CA LEU A 39 11.53 9.84 -5.63
C LEU A 39 10.24 9.68 -4.80
N PRO A 40 10.23 8.84 -3.76
CA PRO A 40 9.12 8.81 -2.82
C PRO A 40 8.85 10.22 -2.27
N PRO A 41 7.58 10.62 -2.06
CA PRO A 41 7.23 11.98 -1.69
C PRO A 41 7.71 12.40 -0.28
N CYS A 42 8.18 11.45 0.51
CA CYS A 42 8.70 11.67 1.87
C CYS A 42 9.78 10.64 2.22
N GLU A 43 10.42 10.84 3.37
CA GLU A 43 11.43 9.94 3.95
C GLU A 43 10.93 9.43 5.31
N PRO A 44 10.21 8.30 5.34
CA PRO A 44 9.64 7.76 6.57
C PRO A 44 10.71 7.18 7.49
N THR A 45 10.46 7.26 8.80
CA THR A 45 11.18 6.45 9.79
C THR A 45 10.51 5.11 10.00
N LYS A 46 9.23 4.98 9.63
CA LYS A 46 8.48 3.73 9.63
C LYS A 46 7.37 3.74 8.58
N ILE A 47 7.06 2.54 8.08
CA ILE A 47 5.98 2.27 7.15
C ILE A 47 5.03 1.30 7.83
N ILE A 48 3.80 1.75 8.10
CA ILE A 48 2.77 0.93 8.74
C ILE A 48 1.67 0.67 7.71
N ALA A 49 1.16 -0.56 7.67
CA ALA A 49 0.05 -0.93 6.79
C ALA A 49 -1.04 -1.65 7.56
N ILE A 50 -2.29 -1.48 7.16
CA ILE A 50 -3.44 -2.17 7.73
C ILE A 50 -3.71 -3.46 6.94
N HIS A 51 -4.09 -4.55 7.62
CA HIS A 51 -4.38 -5.83 6.95
C HIS A 51 -5.69 -5.79 6.14
N LEU A 52 -6.77 -5.35 6.74
CA LEU A 52 -8.10 -5.32 6.13
C LEU A 52 -8.80 -4.03 6.50
N ASN A 53 -9.33 -3.32 5.51
CA ASN A 53 -10.07 -2.07 5.74
C ASN A 53 -11.23 -1.85 4.75
N TYR A 54 -11.42 -2.72 3.76
CA TYR A 54 -12.53 -2.62 2.83
C TYR A 54 -13.48 -3.81 2.97
N ASP A 55 -14.78 -3.53 3.00
CA ASP A 55 -15.83 -4.55 3.05
C ASP A 55 -15.77 -5.50 1.84
N SER A 56 -15.43 -5.00 0.66
CA SER A 56 -15.21 -5.83 -0.53
C SER A 56 -14.13 -6.90 -0.30
N ARG A 57 -13.04 -6.53 0.38
CA ARG A 57 -11.92 -7.45 0.66
C ARG A 57 -12.28 -8.50 1.70
N THR A 58 -13.06 -8.15 2.73
CA THR A 58 -13.54 -9.12 3.72
C THR A 58 -14.52 -10.13 3.12
N LYS A 59 -15.37 -9.68 2.21
CA LYS A 59 -16.28 -10.58 1.46
C LYS A 59 -15.51 -11.54 0.56
N GLU A 60 -14.48 -11.04 -0.13
CA GLU A 60 -13.62 -11.87 -0.97
C GLU A 60 -12.96 -13.01 -0.17
N PHE A 61 -12.49 -12.73 1.04
CA PHE A 61 -11.87 -13.72 1.92
C PHE A 61 -12.86 -14.48 2.79
N LEU A 62 -14.17 -14.27 2.65
CA LEU A 62 -15.20 -14.86 3.49
C LEU A 62 -14.91 -14.69 4.99
N THR A 63 -14.31 -13.57 5.36
CA THR A 63 -13.90 -13.25 6.73
C THR A 63 -14.68 -12.06 7.27
N LYS A 64 -14.55 -11.83 8.59
CA LYS A 64 -15.11 -10.66 9.26
C LYS A 64 -13.98 -9.72 9.64
N LEU A 65 -14.27 -8.42 9.63
CA LEU A 65 -13.35 -7.45 10.19
C LEU A 65 -13.15 -7.70 11.69
N PRO A 66 -11.94 -7.52 12.21
CA PRO A 66 -11.70 -7.51 13.64
C PRO A 66 -12.39 -6.31 14.30
N LEU A 67 -12.47 -6.30 15.63
CA LEU A 67 -13.09 -5.18 16.37
C LEU A 67 -12.29 -3.88 16.28
N ALA A 68 -11.00 -3.99 16.02
CA ALA A 68 -10.07 -2.88 15.86
C ALA A 68 -9.11 -3.20 14.71
N PRO A 69 -8.52 -2.19 14.06
CA PRO A 69 -7.58 -2.41 12.98
C PRO A 69 -6.40 -3.29 13.41
N THR A 70 -5.92 -4.13 12.53
CA THR A 70 -4.68 -4.88 12.72
C THR A 70 -3.65 -4.39 11.71
N TYR A 71 -2.42 -4.22 12.19
CA TYR A 71 -1.35 -3.60 11.43
C TYR A 71 -0.14 -4.50 11.30
N PHE A 72 0.66 -4.22 10.27
CA PHE A 72 2.00 -4.76 10.14
C PHE A 72 2.96 -3.64 9.72
N HIS A 73 4.24 -3.92 9.86
CA HIS A 73 5.30 -2.97 9.53
C HIS A 73 6.03 -3.44 8.27
N LYS A 74 6.30 -2.52 7.36
CA LYS A 74 7.18 -2.75 6.21
C LYS A 74 8.56 -2.11 6.48
N PRO A 75 9.68 -2.82 6.23
CA PRO A 75 11.00 -2.20 6.28
C PRO A 75 11.10 -0.96 5.37
N ILE A 76 11.90 0.00 5.77
CA ILE A 76 12.09 1.25 4.98
C ILE A 76 12.69 0.93 3.60
N THR A 77 13.49 -0.12 3.48
CA THR A 77 14.08 -0.59 2.22
C THR A 77 13.03 -1.09 1.22
N ALA A 78 11.82 -1.39 1.67
CA ALA A 78 10.72 -1.70 0.76
C ALA A 78 10.20 -0.47 0.00
N LEU A 79 10.49 0.75 0.48
CA LEU A 79 10.02 2.00 -0.13
C LEU A 79 10.55 2.13 -1.57
N ASN A 80 9.65 2.48 -2.48
CA ASN A 80 9.92 2.68 -3.90
C ASN A 80 9.14 3.92 -4.39
N SER A 81 9.39 4.35 -5.60
CA SER A 81 8.83 5.57 -6.17
C SER A 81 7.90 5.31 -7.36
N HIS A 82 7.21 6.35 -7.79
CA HIS A 82 6.55 6.40 -9.09
C HIS A 82 7.58 6.13 -10.21
N ASN A 83 7.23 5.25 -11.16
CA ASN A 83 8.07 4.72 -12.22
C ASN A 83 9.28 3.88 -11.74
N GLY A 84 9.41 3.61 -10.44
CA GLY A 84 10.40 2.66 -9.93
C GLY A 84 10.02 1.23 -10.27
N ASP A 85 11.01 0.40 -10.56
CA ASP A 85 10.80 -1.02 -10.82
C ASP A 85 10.42 -1.77 -9.54
N VAL A 86 9.45 -2.66 -9.64
CA VAL A 86 9.09 -3.60 -8.57
C VAL A 86 9.72 -4.95 -8.88
N VAL A 87 10.58 -5.40 -7.99
CA VAL A 87 11.42 -6.58 -8.20
C VAL A 87 10.73 -7.84 -7.70
N ARG A 88 10.42 -8.76 -8.61
CA ARG A 88 9.97 -10.11 -8.27
C ARG A 88 11.17 -11.07 -8.33
N PRO A 89 11.62 -11.67 -7.20
CA PRO A 89 12.72 -12.62 -7.22
C PRO A 89 12.42 -13.81 -8.13
N LYS A 90 13.46 -14.36 -8.77
CA LYS A 90 13.33 -15.64 -9.50
C LYS A 90 12.77 -16.71 -8.59
N ARG A 91 11.96 -17.62 -9.16
CA ARG A 91 11.24 -18.70 -8.48
C ARG A 91 10.04 -18.25 -7.65
N CYS A 92 9.83 -16.95 -7.40
CA CYS A 92 8.57 -16.44 -6.84
C CYS A 92 7.52 -16.28 -7.94
N LYS A 93 6.29 -16.67 -7.66
CA LYS A 93 5.16 -16.63 -8.60
C LYS A 93 4.02 -15.74 -8.12
N TRP A 94 3.90 -15.58 -6.80
CA TRP A 94 2.73 -15.03 -6.15
C TRP A 94 2.99 -13.60 -5.64
N LEU A 95 3.50 -12.72 -6.54
CA LEU A 95 3.61 -11.29 -6.29
C LEU A 95 2.28 -10.61 -6.62
N ASN A 96 1.55 -10.18 -5.60
CA ASN A 96 0.27 -9.49 -5.77
C ASN A 96 0.43 -7.97 -5.65
N TYR A 97 -0.37 -7.23 -6.44
CA TYR A 97 -0.60 -5.80 -6.26
C TYR A 97 -1.69 -5.57 -5.20
N GLU A 98 -1.61 -4.46 -4.49
CA GLU A 98 -2.62 -3.96 -3.57
C GLU A 98 -2.61 -2.43 -3.63
N GLY A 99 -3.50 -1.86 -4.48
CA GLY A 99 -3.63 -0.40 -4.61
C GLY A 99 -4.22 0.20 -3.35
N GLU A 100 -3.56 1.25 -2.83
CA GLU A 100 -3.92 1.87 -1.55
C GLU A 100 -3.75 3.39 -1.57
N ILE A 101 -4.41 4.06 -0.65
CA ILE A 101 -4.15 5.46 -0.33
C ILE A 101 -3.13 5.48 0.82
N VAL A 102 -2.16 6.37 0.72
CA VAL A 102 -1.11 6.54 1.73
C VAL A 102 -1.31 7.87 2.46
N ILE A 103 -1.36 7.80 3.78
CA ILE A 103 -1.38 8.96 4.68
C ILE A 103 0.06 9.31 5.02
N VAL A 104 0.45 10.58 4.85
CA VAL A 104 1.79 11.07 5.21
C VAL A 104 1.69 11.95 6.44
N ILE A 105 2.44 11.61 7.48
CA ILE A 105 2.48 12.36 8.73
C ILE A 105 3.30 13.64 8.56
N GLY A 106 2.77 14.76 9.03
CA GLY A 106 3.41 16.07 8.92
C GLY A 106 4.01 16.60 10.22
N LYS A 107 3.48 16.14 11.35
CA LYS A 107 3.95 16.57 12.68
C LYS A 107 4.01 15.38 13.62
N THR A 108 5.00 15.38 14.51
CA THR A 108 5.09 14.35 15.55
C THR A 108 3.80 14.30 16.35
N CYS A 109 3.20 13.12 16.48
CA CYS A 109 2.00 12.90 17.28
C CYS A 109 2.07 11.62 18.11
N LYS A 110 1.39 11.69 19.25
CA LYS A 110 1.24 10.62 20.23
C LYS A 110 -0.03 10.88 21.02
N ASP A 111 -0.85 9.86 21.22
CA ASP A 111 -2.08 9.91 22.03
C ASP A 111 -2.99 11.11 21.66
N ILE A 112 -3.39 11.15 20.40
CA ILE A 112 -4.24 12.21 19.83
C ILE A 112 -5.67 11.72 19.62
N SER A 113 -6.63 12.65 19.64
CA SER A 113 -8.02 12.34 19.29
C SER A 113 -8.20 12.17 17.78
N ILE A 114 -9.24 11.43 17.36
CA ILE A 114 -9.62 11.31 15.94
C ILE A 114 -9.92 12.69 15.34
N ALA A 115 -10.60 13.56 16.10
CA ALA A 115 -10.95 14.91 15.67
C ALA A 115 -9.71 15.80 15.38
N ASP A 116 -8.60 15.54 16.06
CA ASP A 116 -7.36 16.30 15.92
C ASP A 116 -6.39 15.68 14.89
N ALA A 117 -6.64 14.46 14.40
CA ALA A 117 -5.71 13.74 13.53
C ALA A 117 -5.34 14.56 12.29
N HIS A 118 -6.28 15.30 11.69
CA HIS A 118 -6.04 16.15 10.53
C HIS A 118 -4.93 17.19 10.73
N LYS A 119 -4.66 17.63 11.98
CA LYS A 119 -3.62 18.61 12.30
C LYS A 119 -2.20 18.05 12.18
N TYR A 120 -2.07 16.73 12.14
CA TYR A 120 -0.81 15.99 12.11
C TYR A 120 -0.51 15.35 10.76
N ILE A 121 -1.47 15.37 9.83
CA ILE A 121 -1.32 14.85 8.47
C ILE A 121 -0.72 15.94 7.57
N ALA A 122 0.35 15.64 6.85
CA ALA A 122 0.93 16.52 5.84
C ALA A 122 0.11 16.53 4.55
N GLY A 123 -0.47 15.39 4.21
CA GLY A 123 -1.24 15.16 3.00
C GLY A 123 -1.34 13.67 2.69
N TYR A 124 -1.72 13.39 1.45
CA TYR A 124 -1.99 12.05 0.99
C TYR A 124 -1.23 11.75 -0.30
N SER A 125 -0.95 10.48 -0.52
CA SER A 125 -0.31 9.97 -1.72
C SER A 125 -0.99 8.66 -2.14
N ILE A 126 -0.52 8.07 -3.24
CA ILE A 126 -0.96 6.75 -3.70
C ILE A 126 0.15 5.75 -3.36
N GLY A 127 -0.22 4.55 -2.96
CA GLY A 127 0.71 3.46 -2.73
C GLY A 127 0.26 2.17 -3.37
N ASN A 128 1.19 1.22 -3.44
CA ASN A 128 0.89 -0.16 -3.79
C ASN A 128 1.60 -1.08 -2.80
N ASP A 129 0.81 -1.76 -1.95
CA ASP A 129 1.33 -2.67 -0.93
C ASP A 129 1.60 -4.06 -1.51
N PHE A 130 2.60 -4.15 -2.42
CA PHE A 130 2.95 -5.42 -3.03
C PHE A 130 3.30 -6.48 -1.99
N GLY A 131 2.89 -7.73 -2.28
CA GLY A 131 3.14 -8.87 -1.42
C GLY A 131 3.63 -10.11 -2.16
N LEU A 132 4.74 -10.70 -1.70
CA LEU A 132 5.29 -11.99 -2.13
C LEU A 132 4.66 -13.11 -1.30
N HIS A 133 3.47 -13.59 -1.71
CA HIS A 133 2.75 -14.61 -0.95
C HIS A 133 3.47 -15.96 -0.90
N ASP A 134 4.45 -16.20 -1.76
CA ASP A 134 5.35 -17.37 -1.73
C ASP A 134 5.99 -17.64 -0.36
N PHE A 135 6.07 -16.63 0.52
CA PHE A 135 6.65 -16.74 1.87
C PHE A 135 5.62 -16.78 3.00
N ARG A 136 4.32 -16.84 2.69
CA ARG A 136 3.27 -16.73 3.68
C ARG A 136 3.35 -17.81 4.76
N ASP A 137 3.66 -19.05 4.38
CA ASP A 137 3.74 -20.19 5.30
C ASP A 137 4.73 -19.98 6.44
N THR A 138 5.78 -19.17 6.20
CA THR A 138 6.89 -19.00 7.15
C THR A 138 6.82 -17.72 7.97
N ASP A 139 5.94 -16.80 7.59
CA ASP A 139 5.86 -15.49 8.27
C ASP A 139 5.04 -15.53 9.57
N ALA A 140 4.29 -16.61 9.82
CA ALA A 140 3.49 -16.80 11.04
C ALA A 140 2.67 -15.55 11.44
N GLY A 141 2.12 -14.81 10.45
CA GLY A 141 1.35 -13.59 10.65
C GLY A 141 2.18 -12.30 10.75
N SER A 142 3.51 -12.37 10.83
CA SER A 142 4.37 -11.16 10.90
C SER A 142 4.37 -10.35 9.60
N MET A 143 4.08 -10.97 8.47
CA MET A 143 4.08 -10.41 7.12
C MET A 143 5.45 -9.86 6.65
N LEU A 144 6.52 -10.10 7.40
CA LEU A 144 7.82 -9.47 7.13
C LEU A 144 8.39 -9.88 5.77
N ARG A 145 8.41 -11.18 5.44
CA ARG A 145 8.91 -11.65 4.13
C ARG A 145 7.92 -11.40 3.02
N VAL A 146 6.63 -11.55 3.31
CA VAL A 146 5.56 -11.31 2.34
C VAL A 146 5.55 -9.86 1.89
N LYS A 147 5.68 -8.90 2.81
CA LYS A 147 5.45 -7.46 2.54
C LYS A 147 6.72 -6.60 2.58
N GLY A 148 7.84 -7.14 3.05
CA GLY A 148 9.02 -6.34 3.42
C GLY A 148 10.20 -6.43 2.47
N ALA A 149 10.12 -7.16 1.36
CA ALA A 149 11.23 -7.19 0.40
C ALA A 149 11.40 -5.80 -0.26
N ASP A 150 12.62 -5.55 -0.73
CA ASP A 150 12.97 -4.29 -1.39
C ASP A 150 12.03 -4.00 -2.56
N SER A 151 11.70 -2.74 -2.77
CA SER A 151 10.82 -2.23 -3.83
C SER A 151 9.32 -2.51 -3.68
N LEU A 152 8.86 -3.25 -2.67
CA LEU A 152 7.47 -3.69 -2.52
C LEU A 152 6.52 -2.63 -1.92
N ALA A 153 6.98 -1.40 -1.71
CA ALA A 153 6.15 -0.30 -1.23
C ALA A 153 6.31 0.95 -2.11
N PRO A 154 5.92 0.93 -3.39
CA PRO A 154 5.89 2.15 -4.18
C PRO A 154 4.92 3.16 -3.58
N VAL A 155 5.37 4.43 -3.48
CA VAL A 155 4.55 5.57 -3.03
C VAL A 155 4.80 6.76 -3.96
N GLY A 156 3.74 7.41 -4.39
CA GLY A 156 3.79 8.56 -5.29
C GLY A 156 2.50 8.79 -6.06
N PRO A 157 2.53 9.60 -7.14
CA PRO A 157 3.68 10.32 -7.69
C PRO A 157 4.11 11.52 -6.85
N GLY A 158 3.24 12.08 -6.02
CA GLY A 158 3.51 13.23 -5.16
C GLY A 158 2.71 13.19 -3.88
N LEU A 159 2.93 14.16 -3.02
CA LEU A 159 2.15 14.46 -1.83
C LEU A 159 1.11 15.53 -2.19
N VAL A 160 -0.16 15.23 -2.01
CA VAL A 160 -1.25 16.19 -2.22
C VAL A 160 -1.75 16.69 -0.86
N THR A 161 -1.65 18.00 -0.67
CA THR A 161 -2.15 18.68 0.53
C THR A 161 -3.63 19.08 0.36
N ASP A 162 -4.33 19.27 1.46
CA ASP A 162 -5.73 19.73 1.49
C ASP A 162 -6.68 18.89 0.62
N TRP A 163 -6.39 17.59 0.50
CA TRP A 163 -7.24 16.64 -0.19
C TRP A 163 -8.26 16.04 0.79
N ASP A 164 -9.54 16.09 0.36
CA ASP A 164 -10.62 15.44 1.09
C ASP A 164 -10.74 13.99 0.64
N PHE A 165 -10.50 13.05 1.55
CA PHE A 165 -10.56 11.63 1.27
C PHE A 165 -11.99 11.05 1.20
N HIS A 166 -13.01 11.80 1.57
CA HIS A 166 -14.37 11.28 1.57
C HIS A 166 -14.89 11.06 0.15
N ASN A 167 -15.52 9.88 -0.05
CA ASN A 167 -16.19 9.51 -1.28
C ASN A 167 -15.29 9.62 -2.54
N LYS A 168 -14.07 9.10 -2.46
CA LYS A 168 -13.10 9.04 -3.57
C LYS A 168 -12.97 7.65 -4.12
N PHE A 169 -12.91 7.54 -5.44
CA PHE A 169 -12.62 6.27 -6.11
C PHE A 169 -11.12 5.95 -6.05
N ILE A 170 -10.84 4.66 -5.80
CA ILE A 170 -9.54 4.04 -5.99
C ILE A 170 -9.68 2.95 -7.04
N ARG A 171 -8.74 2.89 -7.99
CA ARG A 171 -8.70 1.90 -9.08
C ARG A 171 -7.31 1.37 -9.28
N THR A 172 -7.19 0.08 -9.53
CA THR A 172 -5.93 -0.54 -9.94
C THR A 172 -6.08 -1.16 -11.31
N TYR A 173 -5.11 -0.87 -12.18
CA TYR A 173 -5.04 -1.41 -13.52
C TYR A 173 -3.79 -2.27 -13.66
N VAL A 174 -3.88 -3.35 -14.44
CA VAL A 174 -2.73 -4.15 -14.89
C VAL A 174 -2.74 -4.14 -16.39
N ASN A 175 -1.67 -3.63 -17.01
CA ASN A 175 -1.56 -3.45 -18.46
C ASN A 175 -2.77 -2.70 -19.07
N GLY A 176 -3.22 -1.65 -18.38
CA GLY A 176 -4.36 -0.83 -18.77
C GLY A 176 -5.74 -1.47 -18.51
N VAL A 177 -5.81 -2.70 -18.01
CA VAL A 177 -7.08 -3.39 -17.69
C VAL A 177 -7.43 -3.17 -16.23
N LEU A 178 -8.63 -2.63 -15.97
CA LEU A 178 -9.16 -2.42 -14.62
C LEU A 178 -9.25 -3.76 -13.87
N LYS A 179 -8.68 -3.82 -12.67
CA LYS A 179 -8.64 -5.00 -11.79
C LYS A 179 -9.29 -4.77 -10.44
N GLN A 180 -9.03 -3.63 -9.81
CA GLN A 180 -9.67 -3.24 -8.56
C GLN A 180 -10.41 -1.92 -8.77
N GLU A 181 -11.57 -1.81 -8.18
CA GLU A 181 -12.29 -0.53 -8.03
C GLU A 181 -13.08 -0.57 -6.74
N ASP A 182 -12.95 0.47 -5.94
CA ASP A 182 -13.77 0.70 -4.76
C ASP A 182 -13.80 2.21 -4.44
N ASN A 183 -14.49 2.54 -3.36
CA ASN A 183 -14.65 3.92 -2.91
C ASN A 183 -14.30 4.02 -1.42
N THR A 184 -13.64 5.09 -1.01
CA THR A 184 -13.23 5.33 0.38
C THR A 184 -14.39 5.32 1.38
N LYS A 185 -15.62 5.56 0.94
CA LYS A 185 -16.83 5.43 1.79
C LYS A 185 -17.07 4.00 2.29
N ASN A 186 -16.46 3.00 1.63
CA ASN A 186 -16.57 1.58 1.97
C ASN A 186 -15.42 1.10 2.87
N MET A 187 -14.57 2.02 3.32
CA MET A 187 -13.56 1.74 4.34
C MET A 187 -14.24 1.61 5.70
N GLU A 188 -13.77 0.65 6.48
CA GLU A 188 -14.26 0.45 7.84
C GLU A 188 -13.74 1.51 8.81
N TRP A 189 -12.46 1.83 8.69
CA TRP A 189 -11.79 2.86 9.48
C TRP A 189 -11.25 3.93 8.54
N ASP A 190 -11.65 5.17 8.77
CA ASP A 190 -11.20 6.30 7.95
C ASP A 190 -9.75 6.69 8.26
N MET A 191 -9.21 7.59 7.44
CA MET A 191 -7.82 8.02 7.54
C MET A 191 -7.48 8.66 8.89
N HIS A 192 -8.41 9.42 9.49
CA HIS A 192 -8.20 10.07 10.79
C HIS A 192 -8.23 9.06 11.93
N TYR A 193 -9.12 8.07 11.84
CA TYR A 193 -9.17 6.97 12.80
C TYR A 193 -7.86 6.19 12.81
N LEU A 194 -7.32 5.81 11.63
CA LEU A 194 -6.07 5.05 11.54
C LEU A 194 -4.89 5.79 12.19
N VAL A 195 -4.76 7.09 11.92
CA VAL A 195 -3.70 7.92 12.54
C VAL A 195 -3.86 7.96 14.05
N ALA A 196 -5.07 8.23 14.55
CA ALA A 196 -5.34 8.34 15.98
C ALA A 196 -5.12 6.98 16.69
N ASP A 197 -5.58 5.87 16.10
CA ASP A 197 -5.45 4.55 16.71
C ASP A 197 -3.99 4.11 16.82
N ILE A 198 -3.19 4.27 15.76
CA ILE A 198 -1.75 3.96 15.79
C ILE A 198 -1.04 4.88 16.82
N ALA A 199 -1.37 6.18 16.81
CA ALA A 199 -0.74 7.16 17.68
C ALA A 199 -1.01 6.92 19.17
N ARG A 200 -2.00 6.14 19.56
CA ARG A 200 -2.25 5.77 20.97
C ARG A 200 -1.04 5.12 21.62
N THR A 201 -0.34 4.27 20.89
CA THR A 201 0.78 3.47 21.44
C THR A 201 2.10 3.72 20.71
N ILE A 202 2.09 4.15 19.46
CA ILE A 202 3.27 4.34 18.62
C ILE A 202 3.41 5.82 18.29
N THR A 203 4.53 6.44 18.66
CA THR A 203 4.80 7.81 18.19
C THR A 203 4.99 7.84 16.69
N LEU A 204 4.21 8.65 15.99
CA LEU A 204 4.38 8.93 14.57
C LEU A 204 5.22 10.20 14.41
N SER A 205 6.14 10.18 13.45
CA SER A 205 7.09 11.26 13.14
C SER A 205 6.80 11.87 11.76
N PRO A 206 7.20 13.11 11.50
CA PRO A 206 7.08 13.70 10.17
C PRO A 206 7.72 12.80 9.12
N GLY A 207 7.01 12.60 8.00
CA GLY A 207 7.42 11.72 6.91
C GLY A 207 6.98 10.26 7.08
N ASP A 208 6.60 9.79 8.27
CA ASP A 208 6.05 8.44 8.44
C ASP A 208 4.80 8.26 7.57
N ILE A 209 4.62 7.03 7.06
CA ILE A 209 3.52 6.72 6.16
C ILE A 209 2.68 5.56 6.67
N ILE A 210 1.37 5.67 6.39
CA ILE A 210 0.39 4.65 6.72
C ILE A 210 -0.35 4.27 5.44
N PHE A 211 -0.27 3.00 5.07
CA PHE A 211 -1.08 2.40 4.01
C PHE A 211 -2.45 2.07 4.57
N SER A 212 -3.50 2.51 3.89
CA SER A 212 -4.87 2.53 4.42
C SER A 212 -5.72 1.31 4.09
N GLY A 213 -5.15 0.31 3.43
CA GLY A 213 -5.86 -0.91 3.01
C GLY A 213 -6.29 -0.89 1.55
N THR A 214 -6.40 -2.08 0.98
CA THR A 214 -6.73 -2.32 -0.42
C THR A 214 -8.13 -2.91 -0.59
N PRO A 215 -8.84 -2.64 -1.70
CA PRO A 215 -10.08 -3.31 -2.07
C PRO A 215 -9.87 -4.79 -2.47
N ALA A 216 -10.96 -5.49 -2.74
CA ALA A 216 -10.96 -6.82 -3.36
C ALA A 216 -10.21 -6.86 -4.70
N ASN A 217 -9.93 -8.07 -5.18
CA ASN A 217 -9.31 -8.37 -6.48
C ASN A 217 -7.80 -8.06 -6.58
N SER A 218 -7.06 -8.10 -5.46
CA SER A 218 -5.60 -8.26 -5.51
C SER A 218 -5.26 -9.62 -6.13
N ARG A 219 -4.39 -9.64 -7.15
CA ARG A 219 -4.02 -10.86 -7.90
C ARG A 219 -2.55 -10.85 -8.27
N PRO A 220 -1.96 -12.02 -8.56
CA PRO A 220 -0.58 -12.11 -8.99
C PRO A 220 -0.33 -11.40 -10.31
N VAL A 221 0.85 -10.81 -10.44
CA VAL A 221 1.35 -10.17 -11.66
C VAL A 221 2.59 -10.87 -12.19
N ASN A 222 2.84 -10.72 -13.48
CA ASN A 222 3.96 -11.32 -14.19
C ASN A 222 5.10 -10.33 -14.42
N ILE A 223 6.29 -10.85 -14.68
CA ILE A 223 7.41 -10.06 -15.17
C ILE A 223 7.01 -9.35 -16.46
N GLY A 224 7.28 -8.06 -16.54
CA GLY A 224 6.92 -7.19 -17.65
C GLY A 224 5.59 -6.48 -17.51
N ASP A 225 4.71 -6.93 -16.59
CA ASP A 225 3.46 -6.23 -16.32
C ASP A 225 3.70 -4.81 -15.78
N VAL A 226 2.79 -3.91 -16.16
CA VAL A 226 2.70 -2.55 -15.63
C VAL A 226 1.48 -2.46 -14.74
N VAL A 227 1.69 -2.08 -13.50
CA VAL A 227 0.62 -1.88 -12.51
C VAL A 227 0.45 -0.39 -12.27
N GLU A 228 -0.78 0.08 -12.36
CA GLU A 228 -1.13 1.47 -12.14
C GLU A 228 -2.21 1.56 -11.07
N VAL A 229 -2.01 2.42 -10.09
CA VAL A 229 -3.01 2.74 -9.06
C VAL A 229 -3.45 4.19 -9.26
N GLU A 230 -4.74 4.39 -9.47
CA GLU A 230 -5.35 5.70 -9.64
C GLU A 230 -6.24 6.02 -8.45
N VAL A 231 -6.09 7.21 -7.91
CA VAL A 231 -6.99 7.74 -6.86
C VAL A 231 -7.50 9.11 -7.31
N GLU A 232 -8.81 9.27 -7.23
CA GLU A 232 -9.48 10.51 -7.61
C GLU A 232 -8.95 11.70 -6.81
N GLY A 233 -8.35 12.66 -7.54
CA GLY A 233 -7.74 13.87 -6.97
C GLY A 233 -6.28 13.72 -6.52
N LEU A 234 -5.70 12.50 -6.50
CA LEU A 234 -4.29 12.27 -6.20
C LEU A 234 -3.45 11.96 -7.46
N GLY A 235 -4.10 11.52 -8.56
CA GLY A 235 -3.43 11.16 -9.79
C GLY A 235 -3.22 9.67 -9.95
N ARG A 236 -2.07 9.26 -10.50
CA ARG A 236 -1.77 7.86 -10.84
C ARG A 236 -0.32 7.49 -10.51
N LEU A 237 -0.15 6.43 -9.73
CA LEU A 237 1.12 5.76 -9.46
C LEU A 237 1.32 4.64 -10.47
N THR A 238 2.48 4.55 -11.10
CA THR A 238 2.79 3.52 -12.11
C THR A 238 4.08 2.82 -11.75
N ASN A 239 4.10 1.49 -11.86
CA ASN A 239 5.29 0.67 -11.63
C ASN A 239 5.33 -0.51 -12.62
N ARG A 240 6.55 -0.88 -13.04
CA ARG A 240 6.80 -2.06 -13.86
C ARG A 240 7.33 -3.19 -12.99
N ILE A 241 6.89 -4.42 -13.28
CA ILE A 241 7.40 -5.63 -12.63
C ILE A 241 8.62 -6.15 -13.38
N VAL A 242 9.74 -6.29 -12.69
CA VAL A 242 10.98 -6.80 -13.26
C VAL A 242 11.45 -8.06 -12.56
N GLU A 243 12.26 -8.87 -13.25
CA GLU A 243 12.84 -10.06 -12.68
C GLU A 243 14.04 -9.71 -11.79
N GLY A 244 14.05 -10.21 -10.57
CA GLY A 244 15.15 -10.08 -9.63
C GLY A 244 16.11 -11.26 -9.64
N HIS A 245 17.05 -11.26 -8.69
CA HIS A 245 17.97 -12.36 -8.46
C HIS A 245 17.24 -13.59 -7.92
N SER A 246 17.85 -14.76 -8.08
CA SER A 246 17.38 -16.00 -7.45
C SER A 246 17.57 -15.91 -5.93
N ILE A 247 16.57 -16.39 -5.19
CA ILE A 247 16.69 -16.58 -3.76
C ILE A 247 17.65 -17.76 -3.52
N ARG A 248 18.58 -17.58 -2.58
CA ARG A 248 19.57 -18.59 -2.22
C ARG A 248 18.87 -19.82 -1.65
N GLU A 249 19.20 -20.98 -2.19
CA GLU A 249 18.55 -22.24 -1.78
C GLU A 249 19.10 -22.82 -0.49
N GLU A 250 20.35 -22.52 -0.18
CA GLU A 250 21.07 -23.01 0.98
C GLU A 250 20.70 -22.30 2.29
N VAL A 251 19.91 -21.22 2.24
CA VAL A 251 19.63 -20.38 3.41
C VAL A 251 18.15 -20.01 3.51
N GLY A 252 17.59 -20.25 4.69
CA GLY A 252 16.29 -19.72 5.11
C GLY A 252 15.10 -20.35 4.40
N ALA A 253 13.95 -19.70 4.55
CA ALA A 253 12.68 -20.11 3.94
C ALA A 253 12.75 -20.01 2.42
N GLN A 254 12.23 -21.04 1.76
CA GLN A 254 12.13 -21.08 0.30
C GLN A 254 10.71 -20.69 -0.14
N PRO A 255 10.52 -20.17 -1.37
CA PRO A 255 9.20 -19.95 -1.95
C PRO A 255 8.38 -21.24 -1.97
N THR A 256 7.11 -21.17 -1.56
CA THR A 256 6.19 -22.30 -1.50
C THR A 256 4.94 -22.05 -2.33
N GLU A 257 4.21 -23.12 -2.66
CA GLU A 257 2.93 -23.11 -3.37
C GLU A 257 1.89 -23.91 -2.56
N SER A 258 1.88 -23.75 -1.24
CA SER A 258 0.88 -24.38 -0.38
C SER A 258 -0.56 -23.90 -0.71
N GLU A 259 -1.55 -24.62 -0.22
CA GLU A 259 -2.95 -24.19 -0.35
C GLU A 259 -3.16 -22.77 0.20
N GLU A 260 -2.54 -22.43 1.33
CA GLU A 260 -2.63 -21.11 1.94
C GLU A 260 -2.03 -20.02 1.06
N VAL A 261 -0.84 -20.27 0.49
CA VAL A 261 -0.18 -19.35 -0.44
C VAL A 261 -1.06 -19.08 -1.65
N VAL A 262 -1.47 -20.15 -2.34
CA VAL A 262 -2.24 -20.05 -3.58
C VAL A 262 -3.60 -19.42 -3.36
N SER A 263 -4.31 -19.85 -2.31
CA SER A 263 -5.62 -19.32 -2.00
C SER A 263 -5.57 -17.83 -1.63
N THR A 264 -4.60 -17.43 -0.83
CA THR A 264 -4.43 -16.01 -0.48
C THR A 264 -4.07 -15.17 -1.71
N ALA A 265 -3.19 -15.66 -2.57
CA ALA A 265 -2.78 -14.93 -3.77
C ALA A 265 -3.93 -14.79 -4.78
N LEU A 266 -4.85 -15.74 -4.85
CA LEU A 266 -5.96 -15.74 -5.80
C LEU A 266 -7.27 -15.14 -5.24
N GLY A 267 -7.32 -14.82 -3.93
CA GLY A 267 -8.51 -14.28 -3.31
C GLY A 267 -9.70 -15.23 -3.44
N GLY A 268 -10.92 -14.72 -3.66
CA GLY A 268 -12.17 -15.48 -3.69
C GLY A 268 -12.30 -16.70 -4.62
N ASP A 269 -11.25 -17.07 -5.35
CA ASP A 269 -11.26 -18.25 -6.24
C ASP A 269 -11.04 -19.60 -5.51
N TRP A 270 -11.28 -19.65 -4.21
CA TRP A 270 -11.08 -20.84 -3.37
C TRP A 270 -11.93 -22.02 -3.78
N GLU A 271 -13.23 -21.77 -4.01
CA GLU A 271 -14.21 -22.82 -4.36
C GLU A 271 -13.87 -23.46 -5.70
N PHE A 272 -13.40 -22.67 -6.65
CA PHE A 272 -13.05 -23.15 -8.00
C PHE A 272 -11.89 -24.14 -8.00
N ARG A 273 -11.03 -24.10 -6.97
CA ARG A 273 -9.85 -24.96 -6.86
C ARG A 273 -9.97 -26.06 -5.81
N GLY A 274 -11.11 -26.21 -5.17
CA GLY A 274 -11.30 -27.16 -4.07
C GLY A 274 -10.46 -26.84 -2.83
N ILE A 275 -9.97 -25.60 -2.72
CA ILE A 275 -9.13 -25.12 -1.64
C ILE A 275 -10.04 -24.68 -0.49
N ARG A 276 -9.68 -25.02 0.75
CA ARG A 276 -10.43 -24.60 1.92
C ARG A 276 -10.57 -23.10 1.98
N THR A 277 -11.75 -22.63 2.41
CA THR A 277 -11.86 -21.24 2.89
C THR A 277 -10.72 -20.96 3.88
N PRO A 278 -10.14 -19.76 3.85
CA PRO A 278 -9.17 -19.35 4.86
C PRO A 278 -9.76 -19.69 6.22
N SER A 279 -8.96 -20.32 7.04
CA SER A 279 -9.47 -20.64 8.35
C SER A 279 -9.93 -19.33 8.96
N LYS A 280 -11.08 -19.38 9.65
CA LYS A 280 -11.56 -18.28 10.50
C LYS A 280 -10.47 -17.81 11.48
N ASP A 281 -9.35 -18.48 11.47
CA ASP A 281 -8.18 -18.42 12.32
C ASP A 281 -7.11 -17.44 11.87
N LEU A 282 -7.23 -16.79 10.71
CA LEU A 282 -6.35 -15.64 10.41
C LEU A 282 -6.41 -14.59 11.55
N TYR A 283 -7.56 -14.51 12.24
CA TYR A 283 -7.74 -13.64 13.43
C TYR A 283 -8.68 -14.30 14.47
N PRO A 284 -8.36 -15.48 15.03
CA PRO A 284 -9.31 -16.25 15.84
C PRO A 284 -9.72 -15.56 17.14
N SER A 285 -8.87 -14.70 17.68
CA SER A 285 -9.10 -14.01 18.95
C SER A 285 -9.74 -12.62 18.81
N THR A 286 -9.76 -12.05 17.61
CA THR A 286 -10.17 -10.66 17.38
C THR A 286 -11.44 -10.51 16.56
N VAL A 287 -11.91 -11.58 15.88
CA VAL A 287 -13.13 -11.55 15.09
C VAL A 287 -14.33 -11.74 16.01
N LYS A 288 -15.02 -10.66 16.36
CA LYS A 288 -16.34 -10.72 17.00
C LYS A 288 -17.40 -10.51 15.95
N GLU A 289 -18.56 -11.19 16.16
CA GLU A 289 -19.77 -10.81 15.42
C GLU A 289 -20.08 -9.37 15.77
N ARG A 290 -20.12 -8.50 14.77
CA ARG A 290 -20.77 -7.21 14.94
C ARG A 290 -22.23 -7.52 15.19
N ASN A 291 -22.72 -7.23 16.38
CA ASN A 291 -24.15 -7.12 16.58
C ASN A 291 -24.60 -5.96 15.71
N ASP A 292 -25.44 -6.23 14.73
CA ASP A 292 -26.21 -5.22 14.04
C ASP A 292 -27.11 -4.55 15.08
N HIS A 293 -26.53 -3.53 15.73
CA HIS A 293 -27.29 -2.59 16.51
C HIS A 293 -27.35 -1.32 15.66
N ASN A 294 -28.39 -1.33 14.81
CA ASN A 294 -29.31 -0.21 14.58
C ASN A 294 -30.51 -0.68 13.80
#